data_869db333fd65cb446f168641ec9079d5
#
_entry.id   869db333fd65cb446f168641ec9079d5
#
_cell.length_a   1.000
_cell.length_b   1.000
_cell.length_c   1.000
_cell.angle_alpha   90.00
_cell.angle_beta   90.00
_cell.angle_gamma   90.00
#
_symmetry.space_group_name_H-M   'P 1'
#
loop_
_entity.id
_entity.type
_entity.pdbx_description
1 polymer ?
#
loop_
_entity_poly.entity_id
_entity_poly.type
_entity_poly.pdbx_seq_one_letter_code
_entity_poly.pdbx_strand_id
1 'polypeptide(L)'
;MRLRIGQVATRSGVTPRTIRYYEEIGLLPAPDAREPGAHRTYAPSDVERLTELIRLKHLLGVSLEGLKDLVAAEDHRAALRREWHEGVEDPVRRREIMETLDDHARRQLELARVRRDEIAALEAELLERRARIRRRLRELDDRPAPA
;
A
#
# COMPACT_ATOMS: atom_id res chain seq x y z
N MET A 1 -21.07 -5.90 12.42
CA MET A 1 -21.27 -4.51 12.95
C MET A 1 -20.69 -3.55 11.91
N ARG A 2 -21.51 -2.61 11.39
CA ARG A 2 -21.05 -1.65 10.37
C ARG A 2 -20.45 -0.40 11.05
N LEU A 3 -19.44 0.19 10.44
CA LEU A 3 -18.68 1.32 10.98
C LEU A 3 -19.06 2.62 10.27
N ARG A 4 -19.12 3.74 11.00
CA ARG A 4 -19.29 5.09 10.41
C ARG A 4 -17.94 5.59 9.87
N ILE A 5 -17.96 6.52 8.89
CA ILE A 5 -16.75 7.06 8.25
C ILE A 5 -15.72 7.60 9.26
N GLY A 6 -16.14 8.22 10.35
CA GLY A 6 -15.22 8.69 11.41
C GLY A 6 -14.48 7.53 12.10
N GLN A 7 -15.18 6.42 12.36
CA GLN A 7 -14.58 5.22 12.96
C GLN A 7 -13.61 4.53 11.99
N VAL A 8 -13.94 4.53 10.68
CA VAL A 8 -13.05 4.04 9.64
C VAL A 8 -11.79 4.90 9.57
N ALA A 9 -11.94 6.22 9.56
CA ALA A 9 -10.83 7.18 9.54
C ALA A 9 -9.86 6.97 10.71
N THR A 10 -10.40 6.82 11.93
CA THR A 10 -9.57 6.55 13.12
C THR A 10 -8.82 5.22 13.02
N ARG A 11 -9.46 4.16 12.49
CA ARG A 11 -8.85 2.83 12.40
C ARG A 11 -7.80 2.72 11.29
N SER A 12 -8.04 3.40 10.15
CA SER A 12 -7.15 3.34 8.98
C SER A 12 -6.06 4.41 8.97
N GLY A 13 -6.13 5.40 9.89
CA GLY A 13 -5.15 6.49 9.96
C GLY A 13 -5.25 7.51 8.82
N VAL A 14 -6.39 7.54 8.09
CA VAL A 14 -6.62 8.52 7.02
C VAL A 14 -7.83 9.41 7.32
N THR A 15 -7.92 10.55 6.62
CA THR A 15 -9.03 11.49 6.82
C THR A 15 -10.32 10.99 6.16
N PRO A 16 -11.53 11.40 6.64
CA PRO A 16 -12.79 11.13 5.95
C PRO A 16 -12.81 11.63 4.49
N ARG A 17 -12.09 12.69 4.19
CA ARG A 17 -11.92 13.20 2.82
C ARG A 17 -11.16 12.20 1.95
N THR A 18 -10.09 11.60 2.45
CA THR A 18 -9.32 10.58 1.75
C THR A 18 -10.16 9.33 1.49
N ILE A 19 -11.00 8.92 2.46
CA ILE A 19 -11.90 7.77 2.29
C ILE A 19 -12.91 8.04 1.16
N ARG A 20 -13.55 9.21 1.14
CA ARG A 20 -14.49 9.60 0.06
C ARG A 20 -13.80 9.64 -1.29
N TYR A 21 -12.59 10.16 -1.35
CA TYR A 21 -11.81 10.17 -2.58
C TYR A 21 -11.52 8.75 -3.08
N TYR A 22 -11.19 7.81 -2.20
CA TYR A 22 -10.99 6.40 -2.58
C TYR A 22 -12.28 5.72 -3.05
N GLU A 23 -13.44 6.11 -2.54
CA GLU A 23 -14.75 5.69 -3.07
C GLU A 23 -14.97 6.25 -4.49
N GLU A 24 -14.73 7.55 -4.68
CA GLU A 24 -14.92 8.23 -5.98
C GLU A 24 -14.07 7.63 -7.10
N ILE A 25 -12.84 7.19 -6.78
CA ILE A 25 -11.94 6.58 -7.76
C ILE A 25 -12.07 5.05 -7.84
N GLY A 26 -13.04 4.46 -7.14
CA GLY A 26 -13.33 3.03 -7.19
C GLY A 26 -12.38 2.12 -6.42
N LEU A 27 -11.55 2.66 -5.54
CA LEU A 27 -10.64 1.89 -4.68
C LEU A 27 -11.36 1.24 -3.49
N LEU A 28 -12.45 1.86 -3.05
CA LEU A 28 -13.38 1.30 -2.08
C LEU A 28 -14.75 1.13 -2.74
N PRO A 29 -15.50 0.07 -2.38
CA PRO A 29 -16.88 -0.03 -2.80
C PRO A 29 -17.64 1.19 -2.30
N ALA A 30 -18.45 1.79 -3.18
CA ALA A 30 -19.36 2.83 -2.76
C ALA A 30 -20.28 2.25 -1.66
N PRO A 31 -20.46 2.94 -0.53
CA PRO A 31 -21.41 2.48 0.47
C PRO A 31 -22.78 2.35 -0.19
N ASP A 32 -23.50 1.25 0.12
CA ASP A 32 -24.83 1.00 -0.44
C ASP A 32 -25.62 2.30 -0.50
N ALA A 33 -26.07 2.69 -1.70
CA ALA A 33 -26.90 3.85 -1.93
C ALA A 33 -28.23 3.61 -1.24
N ARG A 34 -28.32 4.07 0.02
CA ARG A 34 -29.54 4.08 0.79
C ARG A 34 -30.02 5.53 0.92
N GLU A 35 -31.30 5.65 1.09
CA GLU A 35 -32.12 6.87 1.15
C GLU A 35 -31.38 8.19 1.42
N PRO A 36 -31.80 9.31 0.83
CA PRO A 36 -31.25 10.64 1.07
C PRO A 36 -31.20 10.93 2.57
N GLY A 37 -29.97 11.12 3.12
CA GLY A 37 -29.77 11.38 4.55
C GLY A 37 -29.25 10.20 5.39
N ALA A 38 -29.18 8.98 4.85
CA ALA A 38 -28.61 7.84 5.56
C ALA A 38 -27.08 8.00 5.73
N HIS A 39 -26.59 7.76 6.95
CA HIS A 39 -25.15 7.77 7.20
C HIS A 39 -24.44 6.64 6.45
N ARG A 40 -23.38 6.99 5.74
CA ARG A 40 -22.48 6.01 5.09
C ARG A 40 -21.91 5.05 6.12
N THR A 41 -22.10 3.77 5.90
CA THR A 41 -21.59 2.71 6.79
C THR A 41 -20.75 1.72 5.98
N TYR A 42 -19.68 1.24 6.58
CA TYR A 42 -18.66 0.37 6.00
C TYR A 42 -18.64 -0.97 6.71
N ALA A 43 -18.42 -2.05 5.98
CA ALA A 43 -18.20 -3.36 6.56
C ALA A 43 -16.79 -3.45 7.18
N PRO A 44 -16.54 -4.32 8.14
CA PRO A 44 -15.18 -4.57 8.64
C PRO A 44 -14.18 -4.93 7.54
N SER A 45 -14.62 -5.70 6.53
CA SER A 45 -13.82 -6.04 5.35
C SER A 45 -13.38 -4.82 4.53
N ASP A 46 -14.21 -3.77 4.46
CA ASP A 46 -13.85 -2.54 3.76
C ASP A 46 -12.73 -1.79 4.49
N VAL A 47 -12.74 -1.87 5.82
CA VAL A 47 -11.68 -1.26 6.66
C VAL A 47 -10.37 -2.02 6.53
N GLU A 48 -10.41 -3.35 6.56
CA GLU A 48 -9.24 -4.20 6.36
C GLU A 48 -8.62 -3.94 5.00
N ARG A 49 -9.45 -3.91 3.95
CA ARG A 49 -9.04 -3.58 2.58
C ARG A 49 -8.39 -2.20 2.50
N LEU A 50 -9.03 -1.17 3.07
CA LEU A 50 -8.49 0.19 3.09
C LEU A 50 -7.14 0.25 3.79
N THR A 51 -7.00 -0.41 4.93
CA THR A 51 -5.76 -0.46 5.70
C THR A 51 -4.64 -1.11 4.89
N GLU A 52 -4.92 -2.23 4.21
CA GLU A 52 -3.94 -2.91 3.36
C GLU A 52 -3.54 -2.05 2.16
N LEU A 53 -4.48 -1.37 1.50
CA LEU A 53 -4.20 -0.44 0.41
C LEU A 53 -3.27 0.70 0.82
N ILE A 54 -3.54 1.29 1.99
CA ILE A 54 -2.70 2.36 2.54
C ILE A 54 -1.30 1.82 2.85
N ARG A 55 -1.21 0.65 3.46
CA ARG A 55 0.05 -0.03 3.74
C ARG A 55 0.87 -0.26 2.49
N LEU A 56 0.27 -0.85 1.46
CA LEU A 56 0.94 -1.11 0.18
C LEU A 56 1.38 0.18 -0.51
N LYS A 57 0.53 1.21 -0.52
CA LYS A 57 0.89 2.53 -1.06
C LYS A 57 2.14 3.10 -0.40
N HIS A 58 2.21 3.07 0.92
CA HIS A 58 3.36 3.60 1.67
C HIS A 58 4.63 2.77 1.47
N LEU A 59 4.51 1.44 1.55
CA LEU A 59 5.65 0.54 1.42
C LEU A 59 6.23 0.53 0.00
N LEU A 60 5.37 0.50 -1.01
CA LEU A 60 5.79 0.40 -2.40
C LEU A 60 6.05 1.76 -3.05
N GLY A 61 5.63 2.87 -2.41
CA GLY A 61 5.81 4.21 -2.94
C GLY A 61 5.10 4.42 -4.28
N VAL A 62 4.03 3.66 -4.54
CA VAL A 62 3.31 3.71 -5.82
C VAL A 62 2.47 4.96 -5.97
N SER A 63 2.32 5.41 -7.22
CA SER A 63 1.40 6.48 -7.59
C SER A 63 -0.06 6.06 -7.33
N LEU A 64 -0.98 7.00 -7.45
CA LEU A 64 -2.41 6.70 -7.33
C LEU A 64 -2.90 5.74 -8.43
N GLU A 65 -2.35 5.87 -9.63
CA GLU A 65 -2.66 4.98 -10.75
C GLU A 65 -2.12 3.57 -10.49
N GLY A 66 -0.86 3.44 -10.06
CA GLY A 66 -0.31 2.17 -9.61
C GLY A 66 -1.08 1.55 -8.44
N LEU A 67 -1.68 2.38 -7.56
CA LEU A 67 -2.57 1.90 -6.51
C LEU A 67 -3.87 1.30 -7.08
N LYS A 68 -4.45 1.87 -8.14
CA LYS A 68 -5.64 1.29 -8.81
C LYS A 68 -5.32 -0.09 -9.39
N ASP A 69 -4.17 -0.24 -10.04
CA ASP A 69 -3.73 -1.52 -10.58
C ASP A 69 -3.51 -2.56 -9.48
N LEU A 70 -2.90 -2.14 -8.36
CA LEU A 70 -2.75 -3.00 -7.18
C LEU A 70 -4.11 -3.44 -6.59
N VAL A 71 -5.08 -2.53 -6.53
CA VAL A 71 -6.44 -2.86 -6.05
C VAL A 71 -7.12 -3.88 -6.95
N ALA A 72 -7.08 -3.66 -8.26
CA ALA A 72 -7.67 -4.59 -9.22
C ALA A 72 -7.02 -5.99 -9.09
N ALA A 73 -5.70 -6.04 -8.91
CA ALA A 73 -4.96 -7.28 -8.66
C ALA A 73 -5.37 -7.95 -7.34
N GLU A 74 -5.54 -7.18 -6.25
CA GLU A 74 -5.98 -7.69 -4.95
C GLU A 74 -7.42 -8.21 -4.98
N ASP A 75 -8.33 -7.55 -5.71
CA ASP A 75 -9.70 -8.02 -5.90
C ASP A 75 -9.74 -9.34 -6.65
N HIS A 76 -8.97 -9.44 -7.72
CA HIS A 76 -8.82 -10.68 -8.49
C HIS A 76 -8.23 -11.79 -7.61
N ARG A 77 -7.16 -11.50 -6.87
CA ARG A 77 -6.58 -12.45 -5.92
C ARG A 77 -7.59 -12.92 -4.86
N ALA A 78 -8.36 -12.01 -4.29
CA ALA A 78 -9.39 -12.35 -3.30
C ALA A 78 -10.51 -13.22 -3.91
N ALA A 79 -10.90 -12.98 -5.16
CA ALA A 79 -11.88 -13.81 -5.87
C ALA A 79 -11.34 -15.23 -6.10
N LEU A 80 -10.10 -15.37 -6.59
CA LEU A 80 -9.45 -16.66 -6.80
C LEU A 80 -9.28 -17.46 -5.49
N ARG A 81 -8.97 -16.78 -4.38
CA ARG A 81 -8.88 -17.43 -3.07
C ARG A 81 -10.24 -17.94 -2.58
N ARG A 82 -11.31 -17.18 -2.80
CA ARG A 82 -12.67 -17.65 -2.48
C ARG A 82 -13.03 -18.90 -3.29
N GLU A 83 -12.84 -18.85 -4.61
CA GLU A 83 -13.06 -19.96 -5.52
C GLU A 83 -12.30 -21.22 -5.04
N TRP A 84 -11.03 -21.06 -4.67
CA TRP A 84 -10.22 -22.15 -4.11
C TRP A 84 -10.80 -22.74 -2.82
N HIS A 85 -11.27 -21.89 -1.91
CA HIS A 85 -11.83 -22.35 -0.62
C HIS A 85 -13.23 -22.95 -0.74
N GLU A 86 -14.00 -22.54 -1.76
CA GLU A 86 -15.31 -23.13 -2.08
C GLU A 86 -15.18 -24.56 -2.65
N GLY A 87 -13.98 -24.92 -3.09
CA GLY A 87 -13.64 -26.25 -3.59
C GLY A 87 -13.71 -26.30 -5.12
N VAL A 88 -12.53 -26.40 -5.75
CA VAL A 88 -12.39 -26.59 -7.20
C VAL A 88 -12.01 -28.03 -7.47
N GLU A 89 -12.91 -28.78 -8.11
CA GLU A 89 -12.65 -30.21 -8.43
C GLU A 89 -11.78 -30.37 -9.67
N ASP A 90 -11.91 -29.48 -10.67
CA ASP A 90 -11.16 -29.52 -11.92
C ASP A 90 -9.66 -29.29 -11.70
N PRO A 91 -8.78 -30.27 -12.00
CA PRO A 91 -7.34 -30.14 -11.82
C PRO A 91 -6.71 -29.02 -12.68
N VAL A 92 -7.27 -28.77 -13.87
CA VAL A 92 -6.77 -27.70 -14.77
C VAL A 92 -7.07 -26.36 -14.13
N ARG A 93 -8.30 -26.14 -13.68
CA ARG A 93 -8.70 -24.91 -13.00
C ARG A 93 -7.92 -24.67 -11.71
N ARG A 94 -7.65 -25.71 -10.92
CA ARG A 94 -6.79 -25.63 -9.73
C ARG A 94 -5.39 -25.11 -10.05
N ARG A 95 -4.79 -25.62 -11.12
CA ARG A 95 -3.47 -25.18 -11.58
C ARG A 95 -3.51 -23.72 -12.00
N GLU A 96 -4.46 -23.30 -12.83
CA GLU A 96 -4.62 -21.92 -13.30
C GLU A 96 -4.74 -20.92 -12.14
N ILE A 97 -5.53 -21.27 -11.12
CA ILE A 97 -5.67 -20.43 -9.91
C ILE A 97 -4.31 -20.25 -9.24
N MET A 98 -3.56 -21.34 -9.02
CA MET A 98 -2.26 -21.26 -8.35
C MET A 98 -1.22 -20.49 -9.18
N GLU A 99 -1.16 -20.70 -10.49
CA GLU A 99 -0.28 -19.97 -11.39
C GLU A 99 -0.60 -18.47 -11.38
N THR A 100 -1.88 -18.10 -11.41
CA THR A 100 -2.31 -16.70 -11.35
C THR A 100 -1.97 -16.06 -9.99
N LEU A 101 -2.16 -16.78 -8.88
CA LEU A 101 -1.79 -16.30 -7.55
C LEU A 101 -0.27 -16.10 -7.41
N ASP A 102 0.54 -17.02 -7.98
CA ASP A 102 2.00 -16.87 -8.01
C ASP A 102 2.44 -15.67 -8.84
N ASP A 103 1.82 -15.44 -9.99
CA ASP A 103 2.10 -14.27 -10.84
C ASP A 103 1.76 -12.95 -10.13
N HIS A 104 0.69 -12.89 -9.35
CA HIS A 104 0.38 -11.72 -8.52
C HIS A 104 1.45 -11.49 -7.46
N ALA A 105 1.86 -12.53 -6.74
CA ALA A 105 2.90 -12.45 -5.72
C ALA A 105 4.26 -12.03 -6.33
N ARG A 106 4.60 -12.54 -7.50
CA ARG A 106 5.84 -12.20 -8.22
C ARG A 106 5.88 -10.72 -8.60
N ARG A 107 4.77 -10.16 -9.12
CA ARG A 107 4.68 -8.72 -9.45
C ARG A 107 4.82 -7.83 -8.23
N GLN A 108 4.18 -8.16 -7.12
CA GLN A 108 4.32 -7.43 -5.86
C GLN A 108 5.76 -7.50 -5.34
N LEU A 109 6.39 -8.67 -5.42
CA LEU A 109 7.77 -8.85 -5.00
C LEU A 109 8.74 -7.99 -5.84
N GLU A 110 8.50 -7.87 -7.14
CA GLU A 110 9.31 -7.03 -8.02
C GLU A 110 9.21 -5.55 -7.64
N LEU A 111 8.00 -5.03 -7.41
CA LEU A 111 7.80 -3.67 -6.93
C LEU A 111 8.52 -3.42 -5.59
N ALA A 112 8.45 -4.37 -4.67
CA ALA A 112 9.13 -4.29 -3.38
C ALA A 112 10.66 -4.26 -3.54
N ARG A 113 11.21 -5.03 -4.48
CA ARG A 113 12.65 -5.05 -4.78
C ARG A 113 13.12 -3.72 -5.36
N VAL A 114 12.41 -3.18 -6.35
CA VAL A 114 12.70 -1.86 -6.92
C VAL A 114 12.74 -0.80 -5.81
N ARG A 115 11.72 -0.78 -4.95
CA ARG A 115 11.66 0.18 -3.84
C ARG A 115 12.79 0.02 -2.83
N ARG A 116 13.16 -1.21 -2.51
CA ARG A 116 14.32 -1.50 -1.66
C ARG A 116 15.61 -0.93 -2.25
N ASP A 117 15.81 -1.13 -3.55
CA ASP A 117 17.04 -0.71 -4.23
C ASP A 117 17.12 0.83 -4.31
N GLU A 118 15.98 1.54 -4.53
CA GLU A 118 15.90 3.00 -4.46
C GLU A 118 16.26 3.53 -3.05
N ILE A 119 15.75 2.88 -2.00
CA ILE A 119 16.06 3.26 -0.60
C ILE A 119 17.53 3.01 -0.31
N ALA A 120 18.11 1.89 -0.75
CA ALA A 120 19.52 1.59 -0.58
C ALA A 120 20.43 2.61 -1.28
N ALA A 121 20.06 3.05 -2.48
CA ALA A 121 20.77 4.10 -3.21
C ALA A 121 20.75 5.44 -2.42
N LEU A 122 19.60 5.85 -1.92
CA LEU A 122 19.46 7.06 -1.10
C LEU A 122 20.30 6.96 0.18
N GLU A 123 20.29 5.80 0.85
CA GLU A 123 21.12 5.57 2.05
C GLU A 123 22.60 5.75 1.74
N ALA A 124 23.10 5.19 0.64
CA ALA A 124 24.48 5.34 0.20
C ALA A 124 24.84 6.81 -0.03
N GLU A 125 23.98 7.58 -0.72
CA GLU A 125 24.19 9.02 -0.93
C GLU A 125 24.28 9.80 0.40
N LEU A 126 23.41 9.49 1.35
CA LEU A 126 23.39 10.14 2.67
C LEU A 126 24.65 9.81 3.49
N LEU A 127 25.12 8.57 3.43
CA LEU A 127 26.37 8.15 4.09
C LEU A 127 27.58 8.89 3.53
N GLU A 128 27.68 9.02 2.20
CA GLU A 128 28.74 9.81 1.57
C GLU A 128 28.67 11.29 1.95
N ARG A 129 27.48 11.89 1.93
CA ARG A 129 27.28 13.28 2.36
C ARG A 129 27.74 13.48 3.81
N ARG A 130 27.35 12.57 4.70
CA ARG A 130 27.75 12.59 6.10
C ARG A 130 29.27 12.45 6.27
N ALA A 131 29.91 11.59 5.49
CA ALA A 131 31.36 11.42 5.51
C ALA A 131 32.11 12.69 5.07
N ARG A 132 31.61 13.40 4.02
CA ARG A 132 32.15 14.70 3.59
C ARG A 132 32.03 15.77 4.67
N ILE A 133 30.87 15.86 5.33
CA ILE A 133 30.64 16.83 6.40
C ILE A 133 31.57 16.54 7.58
N ARG A 134 31.72 15.27 8.00
CA ARG A 134 32.59 14.88 9.10
C ARG A 134 34.10 15.19 8.82
N ARG A 135 34.54 15.04 7.57
CA ARG A 135 35.89 15.46 7.17
C ARG A 135 36.08 16.97 7.37
N ARG A 136 35.17 17.79 6.88
CA ARG A 136 35.21 19.24 7.03
C ARG A 136 35.16 19.69 8.49
N LEU A 137 34.38 19.04 9.34
CA LEU A 137 34.35 19.33 10.76
C LEU A 137 35.73 19.09 11.40
N ARG A 138 36.38 17.96 11.12
CA ARG A 138 37.74 17.70 11.62
C ARG A 138 38.75 18.76 11.14
N GLU A 139 38.68 19.15 9.86
CA GLU A 139 39.56 20.20 9.32
C GLU A 139 39.36 21.56 10.02
N LEU A 140 38.16 21.84 10.51
CA LEU A 140 37.88 23.05 11.29
C LEU A 140 38.39 22.95 12.73
N ASP A 141 38.24 21.75 13.34
CA ASP A 141 38.73 21.51 14.70
C ASP A 141 40.27 21.53 14.79
N ASP A 142 40.96 21.07 13.74
CA ASP A 142 42.42 21.04 13.63
C ASP A 142 43.02 22.40 13.26
N ARG A 143 42.20 23.42 12.97
CA ARG A 143 42.68 24.75 12.58
C ARG A 143 43.08 25.54 13.83
N PRO A 144 44.36 25.94 14.00
CA PRO A 144 44.78 26.72 15.17
C PRO A 144 44.02 28.06 15.19
N ALA A 145 43.61 28.48 16.38
CA ALA A 145 42.97 29.78 16.58
C ALA A 145 43.86 30.90 16.00
N PRO A 146 43.30 31.89 15.30
CA PRO A 146 44.08 33.02 14.83
C PRO A 146 44.71 33.74 16.02
N ALA A 147 46.03 33.97 15.94
CA ALA A 147 46.82 34.65 16.96
C ALA A 147 46.33 36.11 17.13
#